data_f9822ccb543c0de658f740582175d3da
#
_entry.id   f9822ccb543c0de658f740582175d3da
#
_cell.length_a   1.000
_cell.length_b   1.000
_cell.length_c   1.000
_cell.angle_alpha   90.00
_cell.angle_beta   90.00
_cell.angle_gamma   90.00
#
_symmetry.space_group_name_H-M   'P 1'
#
loop_
_entity.id
_entity.type
_entity.pdbx_description
1 polymer ?
#
loop_
_entity_poly.entity_id
_entity_poly.type
_entity_poly.pdbx_seq_one_letter_code
_entity_poly.pdbx_strand_id
1 'polypeptide(L)'
;MTTTGGTTDVTLGPVLHQRMSELYPICRSITGDGLRQTLQSIGEHIPLEQRAVKSGTEAFDWTINDEWNVRDAYVADVNGRRLVDFREHNLHVVGYSTPVRARMSFDELRPHLHTLPEHPDWIPYRTTYYARTWGFCLTHSQLEALGAGPFDVVIDSSIEPGELSYGELVIPGDRADEVIISAHVCHPSLANDNLSGIVVATQLAQALLALDRRRYTYRFLFAPGTIGSIAWLSQNREVWPRIRHGVVLTGLGGGGRLVYKQTRHGSRPIDRIAGHVVGRLAGEVRAYSPYGYDERQFNSVGFDLAVGRLSRTPHGEYPEYHTSADNLDFVTPEELVESYGAVWQIVQILERDRRYRNLSPHGEPQLGKRGLYPATGGKAASDAVMAMLWTLAYSDEEHSVLDIAEVSDLSYAAVEEAAGQLENAHLLEPL
;
A
#
# COMPACT_ATOMS: atom_id res chain seq x y z
N MET A 1 -6.00 6.80 -28.99
CA MET A 1 -4.60 7.12 -28.61
C MET A 1 -3.94 5.83 -28.22
N THR A 2 -2.92 5.43 -28.96
CA THR A 2 -2.22 4.16 -28.89
C THR A 2 -1.49 4.05 -27.54
N THR A 3 -1.90 3.11 -26.70
CA THR A 3 -1.17 2.69 -25.50
C THR A 3 0.05 1.90 -25.95
N THR A 4 1.20 2.53 -25.89
CA THR A 4 2.50 1.85 -26.04
C THR A 4 2.70 0.89 -24.88
N GLY A 5 2.81 -0.41 -25.21
CA GLY A 5 3.17 -1.44 -24.27
C GLY A 5 4.52 -1.15 -23.63
N GLY A 6 4.61 -1.42 -22.33
CA GLY A 6 5.77 -1.89 -21.60
C GLY A 6 7.12 -1.20 -21.77
N THR A 7 7.21 0.11 -21.85
CA THR A 7 8.42 0.81 -21.43
C THR A 7 8.21 1.23 -19.97
N THR A 8 8.85 0.52 -19.05
CA THR A 8 9.09 1.03 -17.70
C THR A 8 9.71 2.41 -17.86
N ASP A 9 8.98 3.45 -17.50
CA ASP A 9 9.53 4.81 -17.50
C ASP A 9 10.70 4.81 -16.49
N VAL A 10 11.91 4.79 -17.04
CA VAL A 10 13.17 4.71 -16.26
C VAL A 10 13.26 5.86 -15.26
N THR A 11 12.45 6.92 -15.44
CA THR A 11 12.40 8.09 -14.56
C THR A 11 11.48 7.90 -13.36
N LEU A 12 10.52 6.97 -13.41
CA LEU A 12 9.49 6.82 -12.37
C LEU A 12 10.08 6.35 -11.03
N GLY A 13 10.97 5.35 -11.05
CA GLY A 13 11.58 4.82 -9.83
C GLY A 13 12.29 5.87 -8.99
N PRO A 14 13.24 6.64 -9.56
CA PRO A 14 13.85 7.77 -8.88
C PRO A 14 12.85 8.79 -8.33
N VAL A 15 11.76 9.10 -9.05
CA VAL A 15 10.72 10.02 -8.58
C VAL A 15 9.98 9.47 -7.35
N LEU A 16 9.60 8.20 -7.36
CA LEU A 16 8.94 7.56 -6.21
C LEU A 16 9.87 7.54 -4.99
N HIS A 17 11.13 7.17 -5.19
CA HIS A 17 12.14 7.14 -4.13
C HIS A 17 12.44 8.53 -3.58
N GLN A 18 12.50 9.56 -4.43
CA GLN A 18 12.66 10.94 -4.00
C GLN A 18 11.50 11.40 -3.10
N ARG A 19 10.24 11.16 -3.51
CA ARG A 19 9.06 11.48 -2.68
C ARG A 19 9.11 10.77 -1.32
N MET A 20 9.55 9.53 -1.31
CA MET A 20 9.74 8.77 -0.07
C MET A 20 10.80 9.41 0.82
N SER A 21 11.91 9.87 0.24
CA SER A 21 13.01 10.55 0.95
C SER A 21 12.55 11.87 1.60
N GLU A 22 11.64 12.60 0.96
CA GLU A 22 11.05 13.84 1.49
C GLU A 22 10.15 13.57 2.70
N LEU A 23 9.44 12.44 2.69
CA LEU A 23 8.56 12.01 3.79
C LEU A 23 9.33 11.34 4.94
N TYR A 24 10.49 10.74 4.70
CA TYR A 24 11.21 9.90 5.65
C TYR A 24 11.53 10.61 6.99
N PRO A 25 12.02 11.87 7.02
CA PRO A 25 12.37 12.54 8.26
C PRO A 25 11.19 13.02 9.11
N ILE A 26 9.95 12.94 8.61
CA ILE A 26 8.77 13.40 9.34
C ILE A 26 8.45 12.40 10.46
N CYS A 27 8.38 12.90 11.71
CA CYS A 27 7.95 12.09 12.86
C CYS A 27 6.43 11.91 12.87
N ARG A 28 5.97 10.83 12.21
CA ARG A 28 4.54 10.45 12.18
C ARG A 28 4.16 9.60 13.37
N SER A 29 2.88 9.67 13.73
CA SER A 29 2.22 8.75 14.64
C SER A 29 0.76 8.56 14.23
N ILE A 30 -0.07 7.91 15.06
CA ILE A 30 -1.49 7.73 14.76
C ILE A 30 -2.30 9.03 14.86
N THR A 31 -1.72 10.09 15.42
CA THR A 31 -2.26 11.46 15.46
C THR A 31 -1.08 12.46 15.36
N GLY A 32 -1.36 13.73 15.41
CA GLY A 32 -0.39 14.81 15.60
C GLY A 32 0.09 15.47 14.30
N ASP A 33 0.99 16.45 14.47
CA ASP A 33 1.45 17.33 13.39
C ASP A 33 2.20 16.60 12.29
N GLY A 34 3.01 15.59 12.63
CA GLY A 34 3.75 14.81 11.63
C GLY A 34 2.82 14.04 10.68
N LEU A 35 1.69 13.55 11.19
CA LEU A 35 0.67 12.94 10.35
C LEU A 35 0.06 13.97 9.40
N ARG A 36 -0.36 15.13 9.89
CA ARG A 36 -0.93 16.22 9.08
C ARG A 36 0.04 16.72 8.03
N GLN A 37 1.32 16.91 8.40
CA GLN A 37 2.38 17.29 7.47
C GLN A 37 2.55 16.25 6.34
N THR A 38 2.48 14.95 6.66
CA THR A 38 2.54 13.89 5.66
C THR A 38 1.35 13.96 4.70
N LEU A 39 0.13 14.12 5.23
CA LEU A 39 -1.07 14.27 4.40
C LEU A 39 -1.01 15.53 3.52
N GLN A 40 -0.46 16.62 4.04
CA GLN A 40 -0.24 17.84 3.27
C GLN A 40 0.73 17.61 2.11
N SER A 41 1.84 16.94 2.34
CA SER A 41 2.82 16.60 1.29
C SER A 41 2.22 15.69 0.21
N ILE A 42 1.40 14.70 0.59
CA ILE A 42 0.63 13.90 -0.38
C ILE A 42 -0.31 14.81 -1.18
N GLY A 43 -0.94 15.78 -0.52
CA GLY A 43 -1.85 16.77 -1.13
C GLY A 43 -1.18 17.70 -2.16
N GLU A 44 0.13 17.84 -2.16
CA GLU A 44 0.88 18.57 -3.20
C GLU A 44 0.89 17.83 -4.55
N HIS A 45 0.64 16.53 -4.52
CA HIS A 45 0.68 15.67 -5.70
C HIS A 45 -0.69 15.25 -6.22
N ILE A 46 -1.70 15.17 -5.35
CA ILE A 46 -3.08 14.78 -5.67
C ILE A 46 -4.06 15.65 -4.88
N PRO A 47 -5.29 15.87 -5.34
CA PRO A 47 -6.29 16.69 -4.63
C PRO A 47 -6.84 15.94 -3.41
N LEU A 48 -5.99 15.71 -2.40
CA LEU A 48 -6.30 14.99 -1.18
C LEU A 48 -7.12 15.87 -0.22
N GLU A 49 -8.28 15.39 0.21
CA GLU A 49 -9.07 16.02 1.26
C GLU A 49 -8.60 15.50 2.63
N GLN A 50 -8.15 16.40 3.49
CA GLN A 50 -7.84 16.06 4.88
C GLN A 50 -9.12 16.09 5.71
N ARG A 51 -9.35 15.02 6.45
CA ARG A 51 -10.48 14.85 7.37
C ARG A 51 -9.96 14.45 8.75
N ALA A 52 -10.82 14.60 9.77
CA ALA A 52 -10.43 14.30 11.14
C ALA A 52 -11.57 13.75 11.97
N VAL A 53 -11.23 12.96 12.99
CA VAL A 53 -12.14 12.47 14.01
C VAL A 53 -11.60 12.90 15.38
N LYS A 54 -12.44 13.56 16.17
CA LYS A 54 -12.02 14.12 17.47
C LYS A 54 -11.62 13.04 18.47
N SER A 55 -10.65 13.33 19.31
CA SER A 55 -10.29 12.52 20.49
C SER A 55 -11.52 12.23 21.33
N GLY A 56 -11.60 11.03 21.90
CA GLY A 56 -12.73 10.59 22.71
C GLY A 56 -13.96 10.15 21.90
N THR A 57 -13.96 10.28 20.57
CA THR A 57 -15.05 9.75 19.73
C THR A 57 -15.01 8.21 19.73
N GLU A 58 -16.16 7.60 19.94
CA GLU A 58 -16.31 6.15 19.82
C GLU A 58 -16.35 5.72 18.35
N ALA A 59 -15.50 4.73 18.00
CA ALA A 59 -15.44 4.09 16.71
C ALA A 59 -15.59 2.57 16.91
N PHE A 60 -16.85 2.09 16.94
CA PHE A 60 -17.24 0.74 17.35
C PHE A 60 -16.77 0.43 18.78
N ASP A 61 -15.86 -0.51 18.98
CA ASP A 61 -15.29 -0.89 20.29
C ASP A 61 -14.03 -0.06 20.66
N TRP A 62 -13.65 0.89 19.82
CA TRP A 62 -12.44 1.71 20.01
C TRP A 62 -12.82 3.16 20.34
N THR A 63 -11.95 3.81 21.09
CA THR A 63 -12.03 5.25 21.34
C THR A 63 -10.84 5.93 20.68
N ILE A 64 -11.09 7.04 19.96
CA ILE A 64 -10.03 7.83 19.31
C ILE A 64 -9.12 8.43 20.38
N ASN A 65 -7.82 8.19 20.24
CA ASN A 65 -6.79 8.64 21.18
C ASN A 65 -6.71 10.15 21.29
N ASP A 66 -6.23 10.64 22.45
CA ASP A 66 -5.73 12.01 22.55
C ASP A 66 -4.58 12.24 21.58
N GLU A 67 -4.43 13.44 21.09
CA GLU A 67 -3.39 13.81 20.15
C GLU A 67 -2.02 13.86 20.81
N TRP A 68 -1.03 13.24 20.17
CA TRP A 68 0.36 13.23 20.62
C TRP A 68 1.25 14.01 19.67
N ASN A 69 2.07 14.90 20.25
CA ASN A 69 3.14 15.60 19.55
C ASN A 69 4.43 15.53 20.35
N VAL A 70 5.59 15.50 19.69
CA VAL A 70 6.92 15.54 20.28
C VAL A 70 7.73 16.64 19.62
N ARG A 71 8.39 17.46 20.45
CA ARG A 71 9.26 18.55 20.00
C ARG A 71 10.75 18.22 20.14
N ASP A 72 11.10 17.49 21.21
CA ASP A 72 12.47 17.06 21.48
C ASP A 72 12.47 15.87 22.45
N ALA A 73 13.45 14.97 22.32
CA ALA A 73 13.66 13.89 23.27
C ALA A 73 15.12 13.47 23.27
N TYR A 74 15.72 13.32 24.47
CA TYR A 74 17.11 12.92 24.58
C TYR A 74 17.45 12.34 25.95
N VAL A 75 18.52 11.56 25.98
CA VAL A 75 19.27 11.18 27.18
C VAL A 75 20.64 11.83 27.09
N ALA A 76 21.02 12.64 28.09
CA ALA A 76 22.31 13.33 28.11
C ALA A 76 23.13 12.98 29.36
N ASP A 77 24.46 13.05 29.24
CA ASP A 77 25.37 12.92 30.36
C ASP A 77 25.41 14.20 31.22
N VAL A 78 26.16 14.16 32.33
CA VAL A 78 26.31 15.29 33.27
C VAL A 78 26.94 16.54 32.65
N ASN A 79 27.60 16.43 31.51
CA ASN A 79 28.22 17.53 30.76
C ASN A 79 27.26 18.10 29.71
N GLY A 80 26.04 17.57 29.59
CA GLY A 80 25.04 17.96 28.60
C GLY A 80 25.23 17.37 27.21
N ARG A 81 26.16 16.42 27.05
CA ARG A 81 26.32 15.68 25.78
C ARG A 81 25.18 14.73 25.63
N ARG A 82 24.41 14.84 24.54
CA ARG A 82 23.36 13.90 24.18
C ARG A 82 23.95 12.56 23.75
N LEU A 83 23.51 11.50 24.33
CA LEU A 83 23.94 10.10 24.11
C LEU A 83 22.90 9.33 23.28
N VAL A 84 21.63 9.72 23.43
CA VAL A 84 20.48 9.30 22.61
C VAL A 84 19.76 10.58 22.26
N ASP A 85 19.55 10.86 20.97
CA ASP A 85 18.97 12.12 20.50
C ASP A 85 17.92 11.89 19.42
N PHE A 86 16.67 12.25 19.72
CA PHE A 86 15.55 12.21 18.78
C PHE A 86 15.81 12.96 17.46
N ARG A 87 16.64 14.01 17.50
CA ARG A 87 17.01 14.79 16.30
C ARG A 87 17.91 14.02 15.34
N GLU A 88 18.61 12.99 15.82
CA GLU A 88 19.42 12.11 14.97
C GLU A 88 18.55 11.07 14.29
N HIS A 89 17.54 10.53 15.01
CA HIS A 89 16.61 9.55 14.46
C HIS A 89 15.27 9.55 15.21
N ASN A 90 14.15 9.62 14.47
CA ASN A 90 12.80 9.62 15.05
C ASN A 90 12.49 8.40 15.94
N LEU A 91 13.08 7.25 15.64
CA LEU A 91 12.85 6.02 16.41
C LEU A 91 13.46 6.07 17.81
N HIS A 92 14.33 7.04 18.14
CA HIS A 92 14.91 7.14 19.49
C HIS A 92 13.87 7.40 20.58
N VAL A 93 12.70 7.93 20.26
CA VAL A 93 11.59 8.06 21.21
C VAL A 93 10.55 6.98 20.98
N VAL A 94 10.10 6.31 22.06
CA VAL A 94 8.93 5.43 21.99
C VAL A 94 7.70 6.28 21.63
N GLY A 95 7.03 5.95 20.52
CA GLY A 95 5.85 6.71 20.08
C GLY A 95 4.76 6.77 21.16
N TYR A 96 4.11 7.93 21.33
CA TYR A 96 3.17 8.24 22.42
C TYR A 96 3.75 8.28 23.83
N SER A 97 5.07 8.43 23.98
CA SER A 97 5.68 8.68 25.28
C SER A 97 5.11 9.92 25.96
N THR A 98 4.77 9.78 27.25
CA THR A 98 4.41 10.92 28.11
C THR A 98 5.60 11.86 28.31
N PRO A 99 5.38 13.17 28.58
CA PRO A 99 6.48 14.10 28.84
C PRO A 99 7.27 13.71 30.07
N VAL A 100 8.60 13.84 30.00
CA VAL A 100 9.53 13.55 31.08
C VAL A 100 10.61 14.64 31.12
N ARG A 101 10.96 15.08 32.32
CA ARG A 101 12.13 15.92 32.56
C ARG A 101 12.68 15.59 33.94
N ALA A 102 13.71 14.76 34.00
CA ALA A 102 14.27 14.28 35.25
C ALA A 102 15.75 13.94 35.12
N ARG A 103 16.45 13.93 36.25
CA ARG A 103 17.80 13.37 36.38
C ARG A 103 17.68 12.00 37.04
N MET A 104 18.25 10.98 36.40
CA MET A 104 18.10 9.57 36.77
C MET A 104 19.45 8.85 36.80
N SER A 105 19.59 7.88 37.70
CA SER A 105 20.64 6.87 37.63
C SER A 105 20.40 5.92 36.46
N PHE A 106 21.39 5.09 36.13
CA PHE A 106 21.24 4.06 35.12
C PHE A 106 20.14 3.04 35.50
N ASP A 107 20.08 2.63 36.77
CA ASP A 107 19.10 1.63 37.25
C ASP A 107 17.67 2.15 37.13
N GLU A 108 17.43 3.44 37.34
CA GLU A 108 16.11 4.08 37.15
C GLU A 108 15.77 4.23 35.67
N LEU A 109 16.74 4.52 34.81
CA LEU A 109 16.54 4.73 33.39
C LEU A 109 16.39 3.40 32.63
N ARG A 110 17.12 2.35 33.03
CA ARG A 110 17.24 1.09 32.31
C ARG A 110 15.90 0.42 31.92
N PRO A 111 14.83 0.42 32.74
CA PRO A 111 13.52 -0.13 32.38
C PRO A 111 12.85 0.60 31.20
N HIS A 112 13.25 1.83 30.89
CA HIS A 112 12.72 2.67 29.82
C HIS A 112 13.56 2.63 28.54
N LEU A 113 14.63 1.82 28.52
CA LEU A 113 15.52 1.67 27.37
C LEU A 113 15.25 0.36 26.64
N HIS A 114 15.03 0.45 25.32
CA HIS A 114 14.70 -0.69 24.47
C HIS A 114 15.73 -0.85 23.36
N THR A 115 16.27 -2.05 23.20
CA THR A 115 17.29 -2.40 22.18
C THR A 115 16.99 -3.76 21.57
N LEU A 116 17.75 -4.12 20.53
CA LEU A 116 17.76 -5.44 19.89
C LEU A 116 19.18 -6.02 20.00
N PRO A 117 19.46 -6.89 20.99
CA PRO A 117 20.79 -7.46 21.14
C PRO A 117 21.26 -8.28 19.93
N GLU A 118 20.31 -8.93 19.23
CA GLU A 118 20.56 -9.71 18.01
C GLU A 118 20.93 -8.84 16.79
N HIS A 119 20.59 -7.55 16.83
CA HIS A 119 20.93 -6.53 15.83
C HIS A 119 21.48 -5.29 16.53
N PRO A 120 22.75 -5.32 16.99
CA PRO A 120 23.28 -4.35 17.95
C PRO A 120 23.34 -2.91 17.46
N ASP A 121 23.32 -2.69 16.14
CA ASP A 121 23.38 -1.37 15.51
C ASP A 121 22.02 -0.88 14.99
N TRP A 122 20.93 -1.62 15.24
CA TRP A 122 19.59 -1.21 14.84
C TRP A 122 18.80 -0.63 16.02
N ILE A 123 18.02 0.40 15.74
CA ILE A 123 17.10 1.02 16.70
C ILE A 123 15.72 0.38 16.50
N PRO A 124 15.12 -0.26 17.53
CA PRO A 124 13.78 -0.81 17.39
C PRO A 124 12.73 0.30 17.31
N TYR A 125 11.63 0.05 16.58
CA TYR A 125 10.43 0.87 16.63
C TYR A 125 9.48 0.35 17.71
N ARG A 126 9.10 1.22 18.66
CA ARG A 126 8.12 0.92 19.71
C ARG A 126 7.13 2.05 19.90
N THR A 127 5.94 1.69 20.37
CA THR A 127 4.84 2.62 20.68
C THR A 127 4.15 2.26 21.99
N THR A 128 3.49 3.27 22.57
CA THR A 128 2.70 3.12 23.81
C THR A 128 1.32 3.76 23.65
N TYR A 129 0.63 3.48 22.54
CA TYR A 129 -0.64 4.15 22.16
C TYR A 129 -1.75 4.08 23.22
N TYR A 130 -1.79 3.02 24.00
CA TYR A 130 -2.88 2.72 24.95
C TYR A 130 -2.42 2.63 26.40
N ALA A 131 -1.16 3.03 26.67
CA ALA A 131 -0.59 3.08 28.02
C ALA A 131 0.09 4.42 28.28
N ARG A 132 -0.17 5.01 29.45
CA ARG A 132 0.50 6.26 29.86
C ARG A 132 1.89 5.93 30.43
N THR A 133 2.85 5.76 29.55
CA THR A 133 4.26 5.48 29.87
C THR A 133 5.18 6.20 28.89
N TRP A 134 6.49 6.04 29.05
CA TRP A 134 7.50 6.66 28.20
C TRP A 134 8.70 5.74 28.02
N GLY A 135 9.53 6.01 27.03
CA GLY A 135 10.77 5.27 26.81
C GLY A 135 11.59 5.78 25.65
N PHE A 136 12.79 5.23 25.56
CA PHE A 136 13.71 5.45 24.43
C PHE A 136 14.03 4.12 23.78
N CYS A 137 14.19 4.16 22.46
CA CYS A 137 14.77 3.10 21.67
C CYS A 137 16.17 3.53 21.22
N LEU A 138 17.13 2.63 21.31
CA LEU A 138 18.52 2.93 20.95
C LEU A 138 19.19 1.65 20.43
N THR A 139 20.33 1.81 19.79
CA THR A 139 21.13 0.64 19.40
C THR A 139 21.66 -0.08 20.67
N HIS A 140 21.89 -1.39 20.57
CA HIS A 140 22.47 -2.13 21.71
C HIS A 140 23.90 -1.62 22.00
N SER A 141 24.65 -1.28 20.96
CA SER A 141 25.97 -0.66 21.08
C SER A 141 25.94 0.68 21.85
N GLN A 142 24.91 1.53 21.62
CA GLN A 142 24.70 2.74 22.41
C GLN A 142 24.40 2.42 23.90
N LEU A 143 23.55 1.40 24.16
CA LEU A 143 23.23 1.01 25.53
C LEU A 143 24.48 0.58 26.31
N GLU A 144 25.35 -0.22 25.71
CA GLU A 144 26.62 -0.66 26.34
C GLU A 144 27.56 0.51 26.60
N ALA A 145 27.52 1.56 25.77
CA ALA A 145 28.33 2.75 25.89
C ALA A 145 27.80 3.80 26.88
N LEU A 146 26.57 3.66 27.40
CA LEU A 146 25.94 4.71 28.23
C LEU A 146 26.70 5.01 29.54
N GLY A 147 27.36 4.02 30.16
CA GLY A 147 28.02 4.19 31.47
C GLY A 147 27.04 4.19 32.66
N ALA A 148 27.52 4.63 33.82
CA ALA A 148 26.78 4.51 35.10
C ALA A 148 25.81 5.69 35.37
N GLY A 149 25.87 6.77 34.63
CA GLY A 149 25.08 7.98 34.90
C GLY A 149 25.68 8.88 36.00
N PRO A 150 24.88 9.81 36.60
CA PRO A 150 23.47 10.07 36.28
C PRO A 150 23.26 10.73 34.91
N PHE A 151 22.03 10.63 34.41
CA PHE A 151 21.61 11.15 33.11
C PHE A 151 20.53 12.21 33.25
N ASP A 152 20.61 13.27 32.44
CA ASP A 152 19.50 14.17 32.21
C ASP A 152 18.59 13.58 31.11
N VAL A 153 17.36 13.24 31.47
CA VAL A 153 16.37 12.57 30.62
C VAL A 153 15.26 13.56 30.31
N VAL A 154 15.04 13.83 29.03
CA VAL A 154 14.00 14.75 28.56
C VAL A 154 13.21 14.13 27.43
N ILE A 155 11.89 14.16 27.57
CA ILE A 155 10.91 13.97 26.48
C ILE A 155 9.99 15.17 26.52
N ASP A 156 10.11 16.07 25.57
CA ASP A 156 9.24 17.23 25.41
C ASP A 156 8.12 16.88 24.45
N SER A 157 7.10 16.21 24.98
CA SER A 157 5.90 15.79 24.28
C SER A 157 4.66 16.39 24.90
N SER A 158 3.54 16.32 24.18
CA SER A 158 2.18 16.59 24.68
C SER A 158 1.24 15.45 24.33
N ILE A 159 0.28 15.17 25.21
CA ILE A 159 -0.84 14.25 24.96
C ILE A 159 -2.09 14.98 25.45
N GLU A 160 -2.85 15.53 24.52
CA GLU A 160 -3.97 16.42 24.80
C GLU A 160 -5.18 16.08 23.90
N PRO A 161 -6.41 16.41 24.28
CA PRO A 161 -7.53 16.29 23.38
C PRO A 161 -7.28 17.04 22.05
N GLY A 162 -7.43 16.35 20.94
CA GLY A 162 -7.17 16.84 19.59
C GLY A 162 -7.95 16.00 18.59
N GLU A 163 -7.26 15.50 17.55
CA GLU A 163 -7.93 14.74 16.51
C GLU A 163 -7.03 13.69 15.84
N LEU A 164 -7.66 12.65 15.34
CA LEU A 164 -7.06 11.69 14.40
C LEU A 164 -7.35 12.17 12.99
N SER A 165 -6.32 12.62 12.28
CA SER A 165 -6.42 13.07 10.89
C SER A 165 -6.24 11.90 9.92
N TYR A 166 -6.91 11.95 8.76
CA TYR A 166 -6.69 11.05 7.64
C TYR A 166 -6.91 11.79 6.31
N GLY A 167 -6.36 11.27 5.22
CA GLY A 167 -6.54 11.81 3.88
C GLY A 167 -7.46 10.93 3.05
N GLU A 168 -8.36 11.54 2.31
CA GLU A 168 -9.27 10.85 1.41
C GLU A 168 -9.28 11.55 0.05
N LEU A 169 -9.24 10.74 -1.03
CA LEU A 169 -9.46 11.22 -2.39
C LEU A 169 -10.50 10.32 -3.07
N VAL A 170 -11.55 10.92 -3.61
CA VAL A 170 -12.54 10.20 -4.42
C VAL A 170 -12.43 10.67 -5.86
N ILE A 171 -12.13 9.74 -6.77
CA ILE A 171 -12.05 9.97 -8.21
C ILE A 171 -13.29 9.35 -8.85
N PRO A 172 -14.28 10.15 -9.30
CA PRO A 172 -15.51 9.63 -9.86
C PRO A 172 -15.28 8.80 -11.13
N GLY A 173 -16.04 7.73 -11.28
CA GLY A 173 -16.14 6.93 -12.50
C GLY A 173 -17.56 6.92 -13.07
N ASP A 174 -17.76 6.13 -14.12
CA ASP A 174 -19.07 5.97 -14.77
C ASP A 174 -20.07 5.19 -13.88
N ARG A 175 -19.56 4.42 -12.90
CA ARG A 175 -20.36 3.63 -11.94
C ARG A 175 -20.19 4.18 -10.52
N ALA A 176 -21.25 4.06 -9.73
CA ALA A 176 -21.22 4.35 -8.31
C ALA A 176 -20.51 3.26 -7.48
N ASP A 177 -20.26 2.08 -8.07
CA ASP A 177 -19.46 1.04 -7.47
C ASP A 177 -18.03 1.55 -7.25
N GLU A 178 -17.48 1.30 -6.05
CA GLU A 178 -16.19 1.85 -5.65
C GLU A 178 -15.09 0.79 -5.54
N VAL A 179 -13.87 1.20 -5.91
CA VAL A 179 -12.63 0.49 -5.61
C VAL A 179 -11.87 1.28 -4.55
N ILE A 180 -11.63 0.70 -3.37
CA ILE A 180 -10.85 1.34 -2.31
C ILE A 180 -9.39 0.93 -2.38
N ILE A 181 -8.49 1.92 -2.37
CA ILE A 181 -7.04 1.76 -2.24
C ILE A 181 -6.63 2.39 -0.91
N SER A 182 -6.07 1.60 -0.01
CA SER A 182 -5.70 2.06 1.33
C SER A 182 -4.21 1.90 1.59
N ALA A 183 -3.57 2.94 2.15
CA ALA A 183 -2.19 2.92 2.60
C ALA A 183 -2.09 3.58 3.98
N HIS A 184 -1.44 2.92 4.93
CA HIS A 184 -1.30 3.49 6.27
C HIS A 184 -0.16 4.51 6.34
N VAL A 185 -0.34 5.54 7.19
CA VAL A 185 0.53 6.75 7.23
C VAL A 185 1.02 7.10 8.63
N CYS A 186 1.20 6.15 9.53
CA CYS A 186 1.48 6.42 10.95
C CYS A 186 2.90 6.08 11.42
N HIS A 187 3.75 5.48 10.59
CA HIS A 187 5.08 5.03 11.02
C HIS A 187 6.16 6.09 10.73
N PRO A 188 6.93 6.54 11.75
CA PRO A 188 8.02 7.49 11.57
C PRO A 188 9.26 6.81 11.02
N SER A 189 9.94 7.39 10.04
CA SER A 189 11.24 6.93 9.52
C SER A 189 11.34 5.42 9.27
N LEU A 190 10.29 4.84 8.68
CA LEU A 190 10.24 3.48 8.16
C LEU A 190 9.90 3.55 6.67
N ALA A 191 10.84 3.12 5.82
CA ALA A 191 10.75 3.32 4.38
C ALA A 191 9.80 2.33 3.72
N ASN A 192 10.03 1.02 3.97
CA ASN A 192 9.18 -0.01 3.43
C ASN A 192 7.81 -0.03 4.13
N ASP A 193 7.79 0.15 5.45
CA ASP A 193 6.58 0.14 6.29
C ASP A 193 6.21 1.55 6.81
N ASN A 194 5.55 2.44 6.08
CA ASN A 194 4.85 2.19 4.82
C ASN A 194 5.03 3.34 3.82
N LEU A 195 6.15 4.04 3.81
CA LEU A 195 6.36 5.09 2.80
C LEU A 195 6.27 4.52 1.37
N SER A 196 6.74 3.29 1.16
CA SER A 196 6.61 2.60 -0.12
C SER A 196 5.15 2.48 -0.59
N GLY A 197 4.25 2.07 0.29
CA GLY A 197 2.81 2.01 -0.02
C GLY A 197 2.19 3.38 -0.27
N ILE A 198 2.60 4.40 0.47
CA ILE A 198 2.13 5.79 0.29
C ILE A 198 2.50 6.33 -1.09
N VAL A 199 3.77 6.20 -1.51
CA VAL A 199 4.21 6.76 -2.80
C VAL A 199 3.63 6.00 -3.99
N VAL A 200 3.47 4.67 -3.89
CA VAL A 200 2.80 3.85 -4.91
C VAL A 200 1.31 4.22 -5.02
N ALA A 201 0.60 4.36 -3.89
CA ALA A 201 -0.80 4.80 -3.89
C ALA A 201 -0.98 6.20 -4.49
N THR A 202 -0.09 7.13 -4.13
CA THR A 202 -0.10 8.50 -4.66
C THR A 202 0.12 8.51 -6.18
N GLN A 203 1.08 7.73 -6.68
CA GLN A 203 1.34 7.59 -8.11
C GLN A 203 0.16 6.96 -8.86
N LEU A 204 -0.47 5.93 -8.26
CA LEU A 204 -1.67 5.32 -8.82
C LEU A 204 -2.82 6.33 -8.93
N ALA A 205 -3.02 7.16 -7.90
CA ALA A 205 -4.03 8.22 -7.93
C ALA A 205 -3.77 9.23 -9.05
N GLN A 206 -2.52 9.65 -9.25
CA GLN A 206 -2.13 10.53 -10.37
C GLN A 206 -2.45 9.90 -11.73
N ALA A 207 -2.10 8.63 -11.92
CA ALA A 207 -2.38 7.92 -13.17
C ALA A 207 -3.89 7.81 -13.43
N LEU A 208 -4.69 7.53 -12.40
CA LEU A 208 -6.15 7.47 -12.52
C LEU A 208 -6.76 8.85 -12.80
N LEU A 209 -6.26 9.92 -12.18
CA LEU A 209 -6.71 11.29 -12.46
C LEU A 209 -6.44 11.70 -13.92
N ALA A 210 -5.38 11.19 -14.53
CA ALA A 210 -5.01 11.48 -15.91
C ALA A 210 -5.86 10.72 -16.96
N LEU A 211 -6.67 9.74 -16.55
CA LEU A 211 -7.58 9.06 -17.48
C LEU A 211 -8.79 9.94 -17.80
N ASP A 212 -9.21 9.97 -19.06
CA ASP A 212 -10.43 10.68 -19.48
C ASP A 212 -11.69 10.03 -18.91
N ARG A 213 -11.72 8.70 -18.82
CA ARG A 213 -12.86 7.91 -18.31
C ARG A 213 -12.38 6.76 -17.44
N ARG A 214 -13.19 6.42 -16.44
CA ARG A 214 -13.01 5.30 -15.51
C ARG A 214 -14.34 4.59 -15.32
N ARG A 215 -14.31 3.27 -15.32
CA ARG A 215 -15.50 2.44 -15.09
C ARG A 215 -15.97 2.55 -13.65
N TYR A 216 -15.05 2.43 -12.69
CA TYR A 216 -15.32 2.50 -11.25
C TYR A 216 -15.00 3.87 -10.68
N THR A 217 -15.67 4.21 -9.58
CA THR A 217 -15.21 5.29 -8.70
C THR A 217 -14.06 4.75 -7.86
N TYR A 218 -12.93 5.48 -7.80
CA TYR A 218 -11.77 5.11 -6.97
C TYR A 218 -11.72 5.96 -5.72
N ARG A 219 -11.58 5.29 -4.58
CA ARG A 219 -11.39 5.93 -3.29
C ARG A 219 -10.02 5.58 -2.75
N PHE A 220 -9.19 6.60 -2.53
CA PHE A 220 -7.91 6.48 -1.83
C PHE A 220 -8.08 6.87 -0.38
N LEU A 221 -7.56 6.05 0.52
CA LEU A 221 -7.58 6.28 1.96
C LEU A 221 -6.15 6.22 2.50
N PHE A 222 -5.65 7.35 3.01
CA PHE A 222 -4.39 7.49 3.72
C PHE A 222 -4.71 7.73 5.19
N ALA A 223 -4.65 6.68 6.00
CA ALA A 223 -5.09 6.73 7.39
C ALA A 223 -4.06 6.06 8.33
N PRO A 224 -4.01 6.41 9.61
CA PRO A 224 -3.21 5.67 10.59
C PRO A 224 -3.63 4.20 10.64
N GLY A 225 -2.64 3.28 10.63
CA GLY A 225 -2.88 1.85 10.67
C GLY A 225 -3.75 1.43 11.85
N THR A 226 -4.68 0.52 11.59
CA THR A 226 -5.72 -0.02 12.47
C THR A 226 -6.74 1.02 12.90
N ILE A 227 -6.38 1.95 13.79
CA ILE A 227 -7.35 2.90 14.37
C ILE A 227 -7.93 3.86 13.33
N GLY A 228 -7.15 4.28 12.32
CA GLY A 228 -7.62 5.17 11.26
C GLY A 228 -8.61 4.50 10.32
N SER A 229 -8.37 3.26 9.90
CA SER A 229 -9.32 2.51 9.08
C SER A 229 -10.61 2.19 9.86
N ILE A 230 -10.51 1.87 11.16
CA ILE A 230 -11.68 1.69 12.04
C ILE A 230 -12.47 3.00 12.16
N ALA A 231 -11.77 4.12 12.40
CA ALA A 231 -12.38 5.45 12.48
C ALA A 231 -13.10 5.80 11.17
N TRP A 232 -12.42 5.61 10.03
CA TRP A 232 -13.02 5.85 8.71
C TRP A 232 -14.27 4.99 8.50
N LEU A 233 -14.20 3.68 8.78
CA LEU A 233 -15.33 2.76 8.66
C LEU A 233 -16.51 3.21 9.54
N SER A 234 -16.25 3.68 10.76
CA SER A 234 -17.33 4.12 11.68
C SER A 234 -18.07 5.35 11.18
N GLN A 235 -17.39 6.24 10.46
CA GLN A 235 -17.91 7.53 9.99
C GLN A 235 -18.53 7.44 8.57
N ASN A 236 -18.28 6.37 7.80
CA ASN A 236 -18.65 6.29 6.38
C ASN A 236 -19.53 5.07 6.07
N ARG A 237 -20.54 4.82 6.91
CA ARG A 237 -21.43 3.64 6.78
C ARG A 237 -22.17 3.57 5.45
N GLU A 238 -22.52 4.72 4.88
CA GLU A 238 -23.22 4.84 3.60
C GLU A 238 -22.33 4.49 2.38
N VAL A 239 -21.01 4.45 2.58
CA VAL A 239 -20.04 4.09 1.53
C VAL A 239 -19.89 2.56 1.40
N TRP A 240 -20.01 1.80 2.49
CA TRP A 240 -19.75 0.35 2.50
C TRP A 240 -20.44 -0.42 1.38
N PRO A 241 -21.76 -0.21 1.11
CA PRO A 241 -22.46 -0.97 0.07
C PRO A 241 -21.93 -0.71 -1.34
N ARG A 242 -21.19 0.38 -1.56
CA ARG A 242 -20.62 0.72 -2.85
C ARG A 242 -19.24 0.10 -3.08
N ILE A 243 -18.51 -0.27 -2.03
CA ILE A 243 -17.17 -0.86 -2.14
C ILE A 243 -17.31 -2.30 -2.67
N ARG A 244 -16.91 -2.51 -3.92
CA ARG A 244 -16.93 -3.80 -4.61
C ARG A 244 -15.58 -4.48 -4.63
N HIS A 245 -14.51 -3.69 -4.63
CA HIS A 245 -13.13 -4.15 -4.70
C HIS A 245 -12.24 -3.26 -3.84
N GLY A 246 -11.11 -3.77 -3.41
CA GLY A 246 -10.11 -2.96 -2.74
C GLY A 246 -8.80 -3.67 -2.53
N VAL A 247 -7.76 -2.88 -2.34
CA VAL A 247 -6.42 -3.37 -2.02
C VAL A 247 -5.78 -2.47 -0.98
N VAL A 248 -5.26 -3.07 0.09
CA VAL A 248 -4.34 -2.41 1.03
C VAL A 248 -2.94 -2.53 0.46
N LEU A 249 -2.26 -1.41 0.34
CA LEU A 249 -0.89 -1.28 -0.17
C LEU A 249 0.08 -1.08 1.00
N THR A 250 0.99 -2.03 1.20
CA THR A 250 1.92 -1.99 2.33
C THR A 250 3.18 -2.78 2.05
N GLY A 251 4.36 -2.22 2.44
CA GLY A 251 5.62 -2.92 2.28
C GLY A 251 5.94 -3.25 0.82
N LEU A 252 5.93 -2.25 -0.06
CA LEU A 252 6.03 -2.43 -1.51
C LEU A 252 7.43 -2.15 -2.08
N GLY A 253 8.44 -1.89 -1.25
CA GLY A 253 9.76 -1.45 -1.69
C GLY A 253 10.91 -2.32 -1.23
N GLY A 254 10.72 -3.24 -0.29
CA GLY A 254 11.77 -4.14 0.19
C GLY A 254 11.98 -5.35 -0.72
N GLY A 255 13.21 -5.90 -0.73
CA GLY A 255 13.70 -6.94 -1.62
C GLY A 255 13.04 -8.29 -1.47
N GLY A 256 11.85 -8.49 -1.89
CA GLY A 256 11.15 -9.76 -1.88
C GLY A 256 10.21 -9.90 -3.08
N ARG A 257 9.58 -11.05 -3.22
CA ARG A 257 8.55 -11.27 -4.23
C ARG A 257 7.27 -10.57 -3.82
N LEU A 258 6.43 -10.24 -4.80
CA LEU A 258 5.07 -9.76 -4.56
C LEU A 258 4.23 -10.83 -3.87
N VAL A 259 3.47 -10.44 -2.88
CA VAL A 259 2.56 -11.32 -2.13
C VAL A 259 1.18 -10.67 -2.09
N TYR A 260 0.20 -11.35 -2.67
CA TYR A 260 -1.20 -10.96 -2.54
C TYR A 260 -1.88 -11.83 -1.48
N LYS A 261 -2.38 -11.20 -0.43
CA LYS A 261 -3.22 -11.84 0.58
C LYS A 261 -4.68 -11.63 0.20
N GLN A 262 -5.40 -12.74 0.01
CA GLN A 262 -6.79 -12.75 -0.42
C GLN A 262 -7.74 -12.13 0.62
N THR A 263 -8.91 -11.74 0.13
CA THR A 263 -10.06 -11.39 0.98
C THR A 263 -10.50 -12.58 1.82
N ARG A 264 -11.33 -12.36 2.83
CA ARG A 264 -11.82 -13.41 3.74
C ARG A 264 -12.47 -14.60 3.00
N HIS A 265 -13.08 -14.36 1.86
CA HIS A 265 -13.71 -15.42 1.06
C HIS A 265 -12.74 -16.11 0.09
N GLY A 266 -11.64 -15.47 -0.31
CA GLY A 266 -10.66 -16.02 -1.25
C GLY A 266 -11.16 -16.22 -2.68
N SER A 267 -12.38 -15.76 -2.98
CA SER A 267 -13.07 -16.01 -4.27
C SER A 267 -13.77 -14.76 -4.83
N ARG A 268 -13.50 -13.59 -4.25
CA ARG A 268 -14.02 -12.32 -4.77
C ARG A 268 -13.34 -11.99 -6.11
N PRO A 269 -13.97 -11.24 -7.02
CA PRO A 269 -13.34 -10.88 -8.30
C PRO A 269 -11.95 -10.25 -8.14
N ILE A 270 -11.73 -9.43 -7.11
CA ILE A 270 -10.42 -8.85 -6.83
C ILE A 270 -9.37 -9.91 -6.47
N ASP A 271 -9.75 -11.01 -5.78
CA ASP A 271 -8.82 -12.09 -5.44
C ASP A 271 -8.31 -12.79 -6.71
N ARG A 272 -9.21 -12.99 -7.67
CA ARG A 272 -8.88 -13.59 -8.95
C ARG A 272 -7.98 -12.68 -9.78
N ILE A 273 -8.35 -11.41 -9.92
CA ILE A 273 -7.61 -10.43 -10.70
C ILE A 273 -6.19 -10.25 -10.13
N ALA A 274 -6.07 -9.98 -8.82
CA ALA A 274 -4.79 -9.80 -8.18
C ALA A 274 -3.97 -11.09 -8.18
N GLY A 275 -4.61 -12.24 -8.02
CA GLY A 275 -3.97 -13.56 -8.12
C GLY A 275 -3.39 -13.83 -9.50
N HIS A 276 -4.12 -13.49 -10.57
CA HIS A 276 -3.62 -13.57 -11.94
C HIS A 276 -2.37 -12.70 -12.14
N VAL A 277 -2.44 -11.42 -11.77
CA VAL A 277 -1.31 -10.48 -11.94
C VAL A 277 -0.09 -10.94 -11.14
N VAL A 278 -0.27 -11.25 -9.86
CA VAL A 278 0.83 -11.65 -8.97
C VAL A 278 1.43 -12.99 -9.41
N GLY A 279 0.61 -13.94 -9.83
CA GLY A 279 1.08 -15.23 -10.36
C GLY A 279 1.94 -15.06 -11.62
N ARG A 280 1.52 -14.19 -12.54
CA ARG A 280 2.30 -13.87 -13.78
C ARG A 280 3.64 -13.17 -13.47
N LEU A 281 3.76 -12.50 -12.35
CA LEU A 281 5.00 -11.86 -11.88
C LEU A 281 5.81 -12.76 -10.93
N ALA A 282 5.58 -14.08 -10.95
CA ALA A 282 6.22 -15.06 -10.07
C ALA A 282 6.08 -14.74 -8.56
N GLY A 283 5.03 -14.02 -8.20
CA GLY A 283 4.67 -13.73 -6.82
C GLY A 283 3.90 -14.86 -6.15
N GLU A 284 3.40 -14.60 -4.96
CA GLU A 284 2.68 -15.57 -4.12
C GLU A 284 1.27 -15.08 -3.81
N VAL A 285 0.31 -15.98 -3.91
CA VAL A 285 -1.06 -15.75 -3.43
C VAL A 285 -1.28 -16.50 -2.13
N ARG A 286 -1.67 -15.78 -1.08
CA ARG A 286 -1.92 -16.34 0.26
C ARG A 286 -3.40 -16.27 0.60
N ALA A 287 -3.90 -17.32 1.21
CA ALA A 287 -5.24 -17.31 1.79
C ALA A 287 -5.35 -16.25 2.91
N TYR A 288 -6.58 -15.80 3.15
CA TYR A 288 -6.86 -14.91 4.25
C TYR A 288 -6.42 -15.49 5.61
N SER A 289 -5.85 -14.63 6.44
CA SER A 289 -5.64 -14.87 7.86
C SER A 289 -6.05 -13.63 8.66
N PRO A 290 -6.52 -13.75 9.91
CA PRO A 290 -6.98 -12.60 10.70
C PRO A 290 -5.83 -11.73 11.24
N TYR A 291 -4.60 -12.11 11.03
CA TYR A 291 -3.41 -11.32 11.36
C TYR A 291 -2.89 -10.60 10.12
N GLY A 292 -2.70 -9.28 10.21
CA GLY A 292 -2.26 -8.46 9.06
C GLY A 292 -2.37 -6.97 9.35
N TYR A 293 -2.47 -6.21 8.27
CA TYR A 293 -2.69 -4.77 8.30
C TYR A 293 -4.20 -4.42 8.25
N ASP A 294 -4.56 -3.33 7.57
CA ASP A 294 -5.92 -2.80 7.57
C ASP A 294 -6.92 -3.66 6.77
N GLU A 295 -6.47 -4.54 5.86
CA GLU A 295 -7.34 -5.46 5.14
C GLU A 295 -8.22 -6.30 6.08
N ARG A 296 -7.71 -6.63 7.28
CA ARG A 296 -8.47 -7.37 8.29
C ARG A 296 -9.65 -6.57 8.85
N GLN A 297 -9.56 -5.24 8.89
CA GLN A 297 -10.65 -4.39 9.35
C GLN A 297 -11.78 -4.38 8.31
N PHE A 298 -11.42 -4.17 7.04
CA PHE A 298 -12.38 -4.22 5.93
C PHE A 298 -13.05 -5.59 5.77
N ASN A 299 -12.34 -6.68 6.06
CA ASN A 299 -12.85 -8.05 6.00
C ASN A 299 -13.55 -8.53 7.28
N SER A 300 -13.70 -7.69 8.31
CA SER A 300 -14.41 -8.10 9.52
C SER A 300 -15.88 -8.43 9.21
N VAL A 301 -16.46 -9.33 10.02
CA VAL A 301 -17.77 -9.95 9.74
C VAL A 301 -18.89 -8.94 9.45
N GLY A 302 -18.87 -7.78 10.14
CA GLY A 302 -19.91 -6.76 9.99
C GLY A 302 -19.77 -5.92 8.71
N PHE A 303 -18.60 -5.88 8.09
CA PHE A 303 -18.35 -5.13 6.84
C PHE A 303 -18.29 -6.05 5.63
N ASP A 304 -17.51 -7.14 5.73
CA ASP A 304 -17.29 -8.14 4.68
C ASP A 304 -16.94 -7.53 3.32
N LEU A 305 -16.11 -6.50 3.33
CA LEU A 305 -15.69 -5.81 2.13
C LEU A 305 -14.64 -6.61 1.37
N ALA A 306 -14.72 -6.58 0.05
CA ALA A 306 -13.80 -7.32 -0.82
C ALA A 306 -12.45 -6.59 -0.95
N VAL A 307 -11.67 -6.55 0.14
CA VAL A 307 -10.38 -5.84 0.21
C VAL A 307 -9.26 -6.82 0.52
N GLY A 308 -8.38 -7.05 -0.45
CA GLY A 308 -7.16 -7.82 -0.27
C GLY A 308 -5.98 -6.95 0.15
N ARG A 309 -4.78 -7.55 0.26
CA ARG A 309 -3.55 -6.83 0.55
C ARG A 309 -2.45 -7.21 -0.45
N LEU A 310 -1.79 -6.21 -1.01
CA LEU A 310 -0.58 -6.39 -1.80
C LEU A 310 0.63 -5.89 -1.01
N SER A 311 1.66 -6.70 -0.93
CA SER A 311 2.95 -6.38 -0.32
C SER A 311 4.09 -7.10 -1.06
N ARG A 312 5.31 -6.63 -0.87
CA ARG A 312 6.51 -7.46 -1.00
C ARG A 312 6.80 -8.03 0.38
N THR A 313 7.58 -9.05 0.51
CA THR A 313 7.90 -9.71 1.80
C THR A 313 7.04 -9.21 2.98
N PRO A 314 6.00 -9.94 3.40
CA PRO A 314 5.07 -9.46 4.43
C PRO A 314 5.76 -9.14 5.76
N HIS A 315 5.10 -8.30 6.55
CA HIS A 315 5.55 -7.94 7.89
C HIS A 315 5.89 -9.18 8.74
N GLY A 316 6.99 -9.08 9.48
CA GLY A 316 7.50 -10.17 10.31
C GLY A 316 8.26 -11.27 9.55
N GLU A 317 8.40 -11.13 8.22
CA GLU A 317 9.15 -12.08 7.37
C GLU A 317 10.48 -11.50 6.89
N TYR A 318 10.81 -10.29 7.28
CA TYR A 318 12.11 -9.65 7.05
C TYR A 318 12.62 -9.01 8.35
N PRO A 319 13.93 -9.12 8.63
CA PRO A 319 14.48 -8.70 9.94
C PRO A 319 14.44 -7.18 10.15
N GLU A 320 14.45 -6.38 9.08
CA GLU A 320 14.43 -4.91 9.11
C GLU A 320 13.09 -4.36 9.62
N TYR A 321 12.02 -5.16 9.58
CA TYR A 321 10.68 -4.75 9.98
C TYR A 321 10.66 -4.14 11.38
N HIS A 322 10.10 -2.93 11.51
CA HIS A 322 10.01 -2.17 12.75
C HIS A 322 11.37 -1.89 13.41
N THR A 323 12.38 -1.58 12.59
CA THR A 323 13.70 -1.13 13.03
C THR A 323 14.24 0.00 12.14
N SER A 324 15.33 0.65 12.57
CA SER A 324 16.03 1.66 11.75
C SER A 324 16.70 1.10 10.48
N ALA A 325 16.75 -0.22 10.33
CA ALA A 325 17.22 -0.85 9.10
C ALA A 325 16.17 -0.83 7.98
N ASP A 326 14.89 -0.60 8.29
CA ASP A 326 13.85 -0.25 7.31
C ASP A 326 14.01 1.21 6.87
N ASN A 327 15.10 1.49 6.17
CA ASN A 327 15.54 2.81 5.75
C ASN A 327 15.45 3.01 4.23
N LEU A 328 15.92 4.15 3.75
CA LEU A 328 15.88 4.50 2.32
C LEU A 328 16.77 3.61 1.45
N ASP A 329 17.85 3.04 2.00
CA ASP A 329 18.74 2.13 1.27
C ASP A 329 18.14 0.72 1.12
N PHE A 330 17.22 0.35 2.03
CA PHE A 330 16.49 -0.93 1.97
C PHE A 330 15.44 -0.97 0.85
N VAL A 331 14.91 0.18 0.45
CA VAL A 331 13.88 0.29 -0.59
C VAL A 331 14.51 0.76 -1.90
N THR A 332 14.36 -0.03 -2.98
CA THR A 332 14.94 0.33 -4.27
C THR A 332 13.93 0.98 -5.22
N PRO A 333 14.38 1.89 -6.10
CA PRO A 333 13.55 2.48 -7.14
C PRO A 333 12.90 1.43 -8.06
N GLU A 334 13.63 0.37 -8.39
CA GLU A 334 13.20 -0.71 -9.26
C GLU A 334 12.03 -1.48 -8.68
N GLU A 335 12.09 -1.82 -7.39
CA GLU A 335 11.03 -2.53 -6.68
C GLU A 335 9.77 -1.70 -6.52
N LEU A 336 9.90 -0.38 -6.32
CA LEU A 336 8.76 0.54 -6.31
C LEU A 336 8.05 0.57 -7.67
N VAL A 337 8.80 0.60 -8.78
CA VAL A 337 8.23 0.59 -10.14
C VAL A 337 7.54 -0.73 -10.43
N GLU A 338 8.16 -1.87 -10.06
CA GLU A 338 7.57 -3.18 -10.26
C GLU A 338 6.27 -3.34 -9.46
N SER A 339 6.27 -2.89 -8.21
CA SER A 339 5.07 -2.90 -7.35
C SER A 339 3.97 -1.99 -7.89
N TYR A 340 4.32 -0.78 -8.34
CA TYR A 340 3.39 0.11 -9.02
C TYR A 340 2.81 -0.53 -10.29
N GLY A 341 3.66 -1.17 -11.10
CA GLY A 341 3.25 -1.87 -12.31
C GLY A 341 2.25 -2.99 -12.03
N ALA A 342 2.43 -3.74 -10.94
CA ALA A 342 1.50 -4.78 -10.52
C ALA A 342 0.13 -4.19 -10.12
N VAL A 343 0.12 -3.13 -9.31
CA VAL A 343 -1.13 -2.45 -8.90
C VAL A 343 -1.83 -1.86 -10.13
N TRP A 344 -1.07 -1.25 -11.04
CA TRP A 344 -1.62 -0.70 -12.28
C TRP A 344 -2.26 -1.77 -13.15
N GLN A 345 -1.63 -2.95 -13.31
CA GLN A 345 -2.22 -4.08 -14.04
C GLN A 345 -3.53 -4.56 -13.39
N ILE A 346 -3.60 -4.64 -12.06
CA ILE A 346 -4.85 -4.97 -11.35
C ILE A 346 -5.94 -3.96 -11.71
N VAL A 347 -5.63 -2.67 -11.68
CA VAL A 347 -6.58 -1.61 -12.06
C VAL A 347 -6.99 -1.72 -13.53
N GLN A 348 -6.05 -1.97 -14.44
CA GLN A 348 -6.37 -2.13 -15.86
C GLN A 348 -7.35 -3.28 -16.10
N ILE A 349 -7.17 -4.42 -15.44
CA ILE A 349 -8.11 -5.54 -15.55
C ILE A 349 -9.47 -5.16 -14.97
N LEU A 350 -9.53 -4.51 -13.80
CA LEU A 350 -10.80 -4.01 -13.23
C LEU A 350 -11.55 -3.09 -14.21
N GLU A 351 -10.84 -2.21 -14.87
CA GLU A 351 -11.42 -1.23 -15.81
C GLU A 351 -11.90 -1.86 -17.12
N ARG A 352 -11.19 -2.87 -17.61
CA ARG A 352 -11.30 -3.31 -19.00
C ARG A 352 -11.84 -4.72 -19.18
N ASP A 353 -11.84 -5.55 -18.12
CA ASP A 353 -12.33 -6.93 -18.25
C ASP A 353 -13.81 -6.94 -18.62
N ARG A 354 -14.11 -7.60 -19.73
CA ARG A 354 -15.45 -7.70 -20.33
C ARG A 354 -15.61 -9.01 -21.08
N ARG A 355 -16.85 -9.30 -21.42
CA ARG A 355 -17.22 -10.45 -22.26
C ARG A 355 -17.49 -9.98 -23.67
N TYR A 356 -17.39 -10.93 -24.59
CA TYR A 356 -17.67 -10.67 -26.00
C TYR A 356 -18.61 -11.73 -26.57
N ARG A 357 -19.41 -11.31 -27.53
CA ARG A 357 -20.15 -12.19 -28.43
C ARG A 357 -19.37 -12.41 -29.70
N ASN A 358 -19.16 -13.69 -30.11
CA ASN A 358 -18.57 -14.01 -31.41
C ASN A 358 -19.62 -13.84 -32.51
N LEU A 359 -19.36 -12.93 -33.45
CA LEU A 359 -20.25 -12.64 -34.61
C LEU A 359 -20.08 -13.63 -35.76
N SER A 360 -19.09 -14.52 -35.69
CA SER A 360 -18.87 -15.62 -36.68
C SER A 360 -18.65 -16.95 -35.98
N PRO A 361 -19.67 -17.48 -35.24
CA PRO A 361 -19.49 -18.61 -34.33
C PRO A 361 -19.43 -19.97 -35.05
N HIS A 362 -19.66 -20.04 -36.36
CA HIS A 362 -19.69 -21.27 -37.11
C HIS A 362 -18.38 -21.51 -37.88
N GLY A 363 -17.44 -22.13 -37.21
CA GLY A 363 -16.09 -22.38 -37.73
C GLY A 363 -15.16 -21.16 -37.62
N GLU A 364 -13.89 -21.36 -38.00
CA GLU A 364 -12.91 -20.31 -37.97
C GLU A 364 -13.19 -19.24 -39.05
N PRO A 365 -13.33 -17.95 -38.68
CA PRO A 365 -13.46 -16.90 -39.67
C PRO A 365 -12.16 -16.73 -40.48
N GLN A 366 -12.28 -16.37 -41.79
CA GLN A 366 -11.11 -16.18 -42.62
C GLN A 366 -10.33 -14.92 -42.18
N LEU A 367 -9.39 -15.10 -41.24
CA LEU A 367 -8.60 -14.03 -40.64
C LEU A 367 -7.68 -13.33 -41.68
N GLY A 368 -7.14 -14.13 -42.65
CA GLY A 368 -6.25 -13.61 -43.69
C GLY A 368 -6.87 -12.53 -44.55
N LYS A 369 -8.15 -12.65 -44.95
CA LYS A 369 -8.83 -11.61 -45.77
C LYS A 369 -9.06 -10.29 -44.97
N ARG A 370 -8.90 -10.33 -43.65
CA ARG A 370 -9.02 -9.17 -42.74
C ARG A 370 -7.66 -8.61 -42.33
N GLY A 371 -6.56 -9.15 -42.90
CA GLY A 371 -5.22 -8.73 -42.54
C GLY A 371 -4.75 -9.14 -41.13
N LEU A 372 -5.47 -10.07 -40.50
CA LEU A 372 -5.19 -10.57 -39.16
C LEU A 372 -4.27 -11.80 -39.10
N TYR A 373 -3.92 -12.36 -40.25
CA TYR A 373 -3.02 -13.49 -40.38
C TYR A 373 -1.72 -13.10 -41.08
N PRO A 374 -0.53 -13.52 -40.62
CA PRO A 374 0.70 -13.26 -41.37
C PRO A 374 0.65 -13.97 -42.73
N ALA A 375 1.16 -13.32 -43.80
CA ALA A 375 1.09 -13.77 -45.18
C ALA A 375 1.91 -15.06 -45.48
N THR A 376 2.71 -15.58 -44.54
CA THR A 376 3.57 -16.74 -44.73
C THR A 376 3.16 -17.91 -43.83
N GLY A 377 2.57 -18.94 -44.45
CA GLY A 377 2.28 -20.21 -43.76
C GLY A 377 3.57 -21.01 -43.46
N GLY A 378 3.49 -21.94 -42.48
CA GLY A 378 4.54 -22.95 -42.23
C GLY A 378 5.44 -22.71 -41.03
N LYS A 379 5.22 -21.68 -40.22
CA LYS A 379 5.81 -21.53 -38.88
C LYS A 379 4.79 -21.78 -37.80
N ALA A 380 5.24 -22.17 -36.59
CA ALA A 380 4.36 -22.22 -35.42
C ALA A 380 3.62 -20.87 -35.27
N ALA A 381 2.36 -20.93 -34.84
CA ALA A 381 1.57 -19.74 -34.60
C ALA A 381 2.27 -18.88 -33.54
N SER A 382 2.38 -17.56 -33.81
CA SER A 382 2.88 -16.61 -32.80
C SER A 382 1.88 -16.48 -31.66
N ASP A 383 2.33 -16.01 -30.50
CA ASP A 383 1.48 -15.77 -29.34
C ASP A 383 0.28 -14.85 -29.70
N ALA A 384 0.49 -13.86 -30.55
CA ALA A 384 -0.56 -12.96 -31.04
C ALA A 384 -1.64 -13.71 -31.85
N VAL A 385 -1.25 -14.65 -32.72
CA VAL A 385 -2.20 -15.50 -33.46
C VAL A 385 -2.93 -16.44 -32.52
N MET A 386 -2.19 -17.05 -31.57
CA MET A 386 -2.82 -17.92 -30.57
C MET A 386 -3.81 -17.14 -29.69
N ALA A 387 -3.49 -15.90 -29.30
CA ALA A 387 -4.40 -15.04 -28.54
C ALA A 387 -5.71 -14.78 -29.33
N MET A 388 -5.64 -14.49 -30.64
CA MET A 388 -6.83 -14.32 -31.48
C MET A 388 -7.66 -15.60 -31.57
N LEU A 389 -7.02 -16.76 -31.74
CA LEU A 389 -7.73 -18.06 -31.85
C LEU A 389 -8.42 -18.41 -30.54
N TRP A 390 -7.73 -18.25 -29.40
CA TRP A 390 -8.32 -18.44 -28.06
C TRP A 390 -9.49 -17.49 -27.81
N THR A 391 -9.32 -16.21 -28.17
CA THR A 391 -10.38 -15.21 -28.01
C THR A 391 -11.62 -15.57 -28.84
N LEU A 392 -11.46 -15.96 -30.12
CA LEU A 392 -12.59 -16.41 -30.95
C LEU A 392 -13.26 -17.66 -30.41
N ALA A 393 -12.49 -18.62 -29.87
CA ALA A 393 -13.02 -19.89 -29.38
C ALA A 393 -13.86 -19.72 -28.09
N TYR A 394 -13.54 -18.73 -27.27
CA TYR A 394 -14.16 -18.51 -25.96
C TYR A 394 -14.99 -17.22 -25.85
N SER A 395 -15.18 -16.47 -26.94
CA SER A 395 -16.12 -15.33 -26.95
C SER A 395 -17.57 -15.81 -27.11
N ASP A 396 -18.06 -16.54 -26.12
CA ASP A 396 -19.35 -17.22 -26.04
C ASP A 396 -20.40 -16.51 -25.17
N GLU A 397 -20.11 -15.23 -24.79
CA GLU A 397 -20.91 -14.40 -23.88
C GLU A 397 -20.76 -14.77 -22.40
N GLU A 398 -20.14 -15.91 -22.06
CA GLU A 398 -19.94 -16.37 -20.69
C GLU A 398 -18.54 -16.08 -20.18
N HIS A 399 -17.52 -16.25 -21.02
CA HIS A 399 -16.10 -16.02 -20.65
C HIS A 399 -15.69 -14.56 -20.88
N SER A 400 -15.05 -13.97 -19.87
CA SER A 400 -14.42 -12.67 -19.98
C SER A 400 -13.01 -12.77 -20.59
N VAL A 401 -12.40 -11.63 -20.91
CA VAL A 401 -11.00 -11.56 -21.35
C VAL A 401 -10.06 -12.20 -20.33
N LEU A 402 -10.32 -12.02 -19.04
CA LEU A 402 -9.55 -12.65 -17.97
C LEU A 402 -9.75 -14.18 -17.95
N ASP A 403 -10.98 -14.67 -18.15
CA ASP A 403 -11.27 -16.11 -18.27
C ASP A 403 -10.44 -16.73 -19.40
N ILE A 404 -10.42 -16.05 -20.55
CA ILE A 404 -9.66 -16.50 -21.72
C ILE A 404 -8.15 -16.49 -21.45
N ALA A 405 -7.64 -15.45 -20.79
CA ALA A 405 -6.22 -15.37 -20.43
C ALA A 405 -5.79 -16.51 -19.48
N GLU A 406 -6.64 -16.87 -18.51
CA GLU A 406 -6.36 -17.98 -17.58
C GLU A 406 -6.39 -19.36 -18.27
N VAL A 407 -7.40 -19.62 -19.12
CA VAL A 407 -7.53 -20.89 -19.83
C VAL A 407 -6.40 -21.08 -20.85
N SER A 408 -5.99 -20.00 -21.51
CA SER A 408 -4.94 -20.05 -22.55
C SER A 408 -3.51 -20.00 -22.02
N ASP A 409 -3.33 -19.67 -20.73
CA ASP A 409 -2.04 -19.32 -20.13
C ASP A 409 -1.33 -18.16 -20.81
N LEU A 410 -2.09 -17.28 -21.51
CA LEU A 410 -1.58 -16.05 -22.09
C LEU A 410 -1.72 -14.86 -21.11
N SER A 411 -0.98 -13.79 -21.36
CA SER A 411 -1.19 -12.58 -20.57
C SER A 411 -2.55 -11.93 -20.88
N TYR A 412 -3.16 -11.31 -19.86
CA TYR A 412 -4.39 -10.53 -20.06
C TYR A 412 -4.24 -9.50 -21.19
N ALA A 413 -3.12 -8.79 -21.25
CA ALA A 413 -2.85 -7.79 -22.27
C ALA A 413 -2.83 -8.37 -23.69
N ALA A 414 -2.28 -9.58 -23.88
CA ALA A 414 -2.26 -10.22 -25.19
C ALA A 414 -3.68 -10.61 -25.66
N VAL A 415 -4.52 -11.11 -24.74
CA VAL A 415 -5.91 -11.46 -25.04
C VAL A 415 -6.75 -10.19 -25.26
N GLU A 416 -6.56 -9.15 -24.44
CA GLU A 416 -7.23 -7.86 -24.62
C GLU A 416 -6.90 -7.21 -25.98
N GLU A 417 -5.63 -7.22 -26.37
CA GLU A 417 -5.20 -6.72 -27.68
C GLU A 417 -5.84 -7.51 -28.82
N ALA A 418 -5.84 -8.84 -28.72
CA ALA A 418 -6.49 -9.73 -29.69
C ALA A 418 -7.99 -9.44 -29.77
N ALA A 419 -8.69 -9.30 -28.66
CA ALA A 419 -10.10 -8.95 -28.62
C ALA A 419 -10.37 -7.61 -29.31
N GLY A 420 -9.55 -6.59 -29.06
CA GLY A 420 -9.66 -5.29 -29.74
C GLY A 420 -9.44 -5.37 -31.26
N GLN A 421 -8.47 -6.17 -31.71
CA GLN A 421 -8.25 -6.39 -33.14
C GLN A 421 -9.43 -7.12 -33.81
N LEU A 422 -10.00 -8.10 -33.13
CA LEU A 422 -11.17 -8.85 -33.60
C LEU A 422 -12.45 -8.00 -33.59
N GLU A 423 -12.64 -7.14 -32.60
CA GLU A 423 -13.72 -6.14 -32.53
C GLU A 423 -13.63 -5.15 -33.70
N ASN A 424 -12.43 -4.59 -33.96
CA ASN A 424 -12.20 -3.72 -35.10
C ASN A 424 -12.43 -4.39 -36.47
N ALA A 425 -12.25 -5.70 -36.53
CA ALA A 425 -12.53 -6.51 -37.71
C ALA A 425 -13.99 -6.98 -37.81
N HIS A 426 -14.88 -6.50 -36.91
CA HIS A 426 -16.30 -6.88 -36.82
C HIS A 426 -16.52 -8.39 -36.67
N LEU A 427 -15.64 -9.05 -35.89
CA LEU A 427 -15.75 -10.46 -35.52
C LEU A 427 -16.26 -10.64 -34.10
N LEU A 428 -16.11 -9.63 -33.25
CA LEU A 428 -16.58 -9.60 -31.86
C LEU A 428 -17.44 -8.36 -31.60
N GLU A 429 -18.39 -8.51 -30.70
CA GLU A 429 -19.22 -7.45 -30.11
C GLU A 429 -19.05 -7.44 -28.59
N PRO A 430 -18.64 -6.32 -27.96
CA PRO A 430 -18.51 -6.23 -26.51
C PRO A 430 -19.90 -6.23 -25.83
N LEU A 431 -19.97 -6.83 -24.62
CA LEU A 431 -21.17 -6.93 -23.80
C LEU A 431 -21.12 -6.06 -22.54
#